data_196dda2a1cf52cb409be26a43c3369d4
#
_entry.id   196dda2a1cf52cb409be26a43c3369d4
#
_cell.length_a   1.000
_cell.length_b   1.000
_cell.length_c   1.000
_cell.angle_alpha   90.00
_cell.angle_beta   90.00
_cell.angle_gamma   90.00
#
_symmetry.space_group_name_H-M   'P 1'
#
loop_
_entity.id
_entity.type
_entity.pdbx_description
1 polymer ?
#
loop_
_entity_poly.entity_id
_entity_poly.type
_entity_poly.pdbx_seq_one_letter_code
_entity_poly.pdbx_strand_id
1 'polypeptide(L)'
;MKKKLLGLLLAATMAVTCFAGCGGQGGDTAANTGDASAETEAEETVSNGGETVKIICGYGAGGTADLLARKYAETANKLQGDYNFVVENMTGGDGFAAATFFSEEDADTKDLLVFGYGLCYRHDLGKTYGTEEVDFDRTSMDPIGTVDDRTWIVYTTPDQTLESILDKAKNGGIKMSGGNPLSDCHLELGSLIALEGGNVMVVSGYEGGAEQKQGLVNGEVDVFVGTTQAAKDEVEAGTLIPILAISDKAFEGFVTPDGPIVVPTVAGDAKAPELSKDVDFSGCILPAGGTLATHAGADQAFRDDMTDIMKKVWADENYYGWIESVMLNNFQLYGDDAQAFMDDACEKALKAYDNLK
;
A
#
# COMPACT_ATOMS: atom_id res chain seq x y z
N MET A 1 46.62 -51.18 9.40
CA MET A 1 47.84 -50.48 9.88
C MET A 1 47.48 -49.02 10.08
N LYS A 2 47.38 -48.63 11.35
CA LYS A 2 48.12 -47.53 11.99
C LYS A 2 47.80 -46.14 11.39
N LYS A 3 47.21 -45.20 12.04
CA LYS A 3 47.38 -44.42 13.31
C LYS A 3 47.25 -42.96 12.88
N LYS A 4 46.68 -41.99 13.49
CA LYS A 4 46.43 -41.40 14.80
C LYS A 4 45.93 -39.95 14.52
N LEU A 5 44.90 -39.45 15.13
CA LEU A 5 44.79 -38.71 16.38
C LEU A 5 45.25 -37.23 16.38
N LEU A 6 44.39 -36.43 16.99
CA LEU A 6 44.50 -35.18 17.76
C LEU A 6 43.87 -33.99 17.02
N GLY A 7 42.87 -33.27 17.44
CA GLY A 7 42.39 -32.93 18.81
C GLY A 7 42.87 -31.53 19.20
N LEU A 8 41.97 -30.51 19.21
CA LEU A 8 42.07 -29.45 20.21
C LEU A 8 40.71 -28.75 20.42
N LEU A 9 40.20 -28.91 21.64
CA LEU A 9 39.20 -28.05 22.25
C LEU A 9 39.84 -26.69 22.59
N LEU A 10 39.09 -25.57 22.43
CA LEU A 10 39.30 -24.43 23.28
C LEU A 10 37.93 -23.84 23.71
N ALA A 11 37.68 -24.03 25.00
CA ALA A 11 36.62 -23.38 25.74
C ALA A 11 37.08 -21.97 26.12
N ALA A 12 36.21 -20.98 26.03
CA ALA A 12 36.41 -19.68 26.64
C ALA A 12 35.13 -19.22 27.35
N THR A 13 35.27 -19.27 28.60
CA THR A 13 34.60 -18.81 29.81
C THR A 13 33.72 -17.56 29.71
N MET A 14 32.53 -17.69 30.26
CA MET A 14 31.64 -16.60 30.78
C MET A 14 32.32 -15.87 31.90
N ALA A 15 32.18 -14.55 31.92
CA ALA A 15 32.37 -13.72 33.12
C ALA A 15 31.07 -12.96 33.40
N VAL A 16 30.35 -13.46 34.40
CA VAL A 16 29.23 -12.76 35.07
C VAL A 16 29.86 -11.83 36.10
N THR A 17 29.59 -10.54 36.06
CA THR A 17 29.80 -9.63 37.16
C THR A 17 28.47 -9.02 37.61
N CYS A 18 27.94 -9.54 38.72
CA CYS A 18 26.90 -8.89 39.51
C CYS A 18 27.54 -7.74 40.29
N PHE A 19 26.96 -6.54 40.19
CA PHE A 19 27.13 -5.53 41.24
C PHE A 19 25.77 -5.15 41.78
N ALA A 20 25.58 -5.54 43.01
CA ALA A 20 24.53 -5.02 43.89
C ALA A 20 25.05 -3.75 44.58
N GLY A 21 24.25 -2.71 44.59
CA GLY A 21 24.52 -1.49 45.36
C GLY A 21 23.23 -0.74 45.62
N CYS A 22 22.81 -0.81 46.86
CA CYS A 22 21.63 -0.12 47.43
C CYS A 22 21.91 1.37 47.69
N GLY A 23 20.89 2.23 47.54
CA GLY A 23 20.68 3.37 48.46
C GLY A 23 20.56 4.76 47.84
N GLY A 24 19.38 5.42 48.02
CA GLY A 24 19.31 6.89 48.17
C GLY A 24 18.47 7.66 47.14
N GLN A 25 17.32 7.94 47.53
CA GLN A 25 16.27 8.93 47.32
C GLN A 25 16.68 10.29 46.70
N GLY A 26 15.86 10.80 45.73
CA GLY A 26 15.76 12.23 45.40
C GLY A 26 15.49 12.53 43.91
N GLY A 27 14.29 12.97 43.63
CA GLY A 27 13.60 13.48 42.45
C GLY A 27 14.37 14.10 41.32
N ASP A 28 13.90 13.90 40.13
CA ASP A 28 13.31 14.82 39.18
C ASP A 28 13.13 14.17 37.82
N THR A 29 11.98 14.41 37.22
CA THR A 29 11.51 14.04 35.92
C THR A 29 12.42 14.50 34.79
N ALA A 30 12.86 13.55 33.94
CA ALA A 30 13.19 13.82 32.54
C ALA A 30 12.84 12.59 31.73
N ALA A 31 11.91 12.76 30.81
CA ALA A 31 11.50 11.77 29.83
C ALA A 31 12.69 11.39 28.93
N ASN A 32 13.07 10.15 28.95
CA ASN A 32 14.04 9.58 28.03
C ASN A 32 13.23 8.76 27.00
N THR A 33 13.02 9.37 25.84
CA THR A 33 12.54 8.67 24.63
C THR A 33 13.65 7.72 24.19
N GLY A 34 13.49 6.47 24.50
CA GLY A 34 14.33 5.40 23.98
C GLY A 34 14.03 5.19 22.50
N ASP A 35 14.95 5.57 21.69
CA ASP A 35 15.06 5.24 20.27
C ASP A 35 15.25 3.72 20.17
N ALA A 36 14.18 3.01 19.85
CA ALA A 36 14.21 1.60 19.48
C ALA A 36 14.34 1.55 17.94
N SER A 37 15.54 1.79 17.44
CA SER A 37 15.88 1.40 16.07
C SER A 37 15.77 -0.12 15.97
N ALA A 38 14.66 -0.61 15.45
CA ALA A 38 14.54 -1.96 14.96
C ALA A 38 15.46 -2.07 13.73
N GLU A 39 16.63 -2.67 13.90
CA GLU A 39 17.42 -3.17 12.79
C GLU A 39 16.60 -4.27 12.12
N THR A 40 15.88 -3.93 11.08
CA THR A 40 15.30 -4.90 10.16
C THR A 40 16.46 -5.53 9.41
N GLU A 41 16.70 -6.83 9.61
CA GLU A 41 17.62 -7.61 8.79
C GLU A 41 17.18 -7.43 7.33
N ALA A 42 17.99 -6.70 6.55
CA ALA A 42 17.81 -6.63 5.12
C ALA A 42 18.07 -8.04 4.57
N GLU A 43 17.02 -8.68 4.00
CA GLU A 43 17.26 -9.87 3.17
C GLU A 43 18.32 -9.51 2.14
N GLU A 44 19.39 -10.31 2.10
CA GLU A 44 20.46 -10.16 1.10
C GLU A 44 19.84 -10.31 -0.29
N THR A 45 19.56 -9.18 -0.95
CA THR A 45 19.23 -9.18 -2.37
C THR A 45 20.46 -9.71 -3.11
N VAL A 46 20.32 -10.85 -3.76
CA VAL A 46 21.38 -11.45 -4.57
C VAL A 46 21.70 -10.48 -5.71
N SER A 47 22.80 -9.75 -5.57
CA SER A 47 23.29 -8.86 -6.62
C SER A 47 23.68 -9.69 -7.84
N ASN A 48 23.14 -9.36 -9.00
CA ASN A 48 23.49 -9.99 -10.28
C ASN A 48 24.72 -9.36 -10.95
N GLY A 49 25.34 -8.34 -10.32
CA GLY A 49 26.54 -7.66 -10.81
C GLY A 49 26.28 -6.53 -11.83
N GLY A 50 25.01 -6.24 -12.14
CA GLY A 50 24.61 -5.13 -13.01
C GLY A 50 24.72 -3.76 -12.36
N GLU A 51 24.45 -2.71 -13.13
CA GLU A 51 24.37 -1.34 -12.63
C GLU A 51 23.22 -1.22 -11.62
N THR A 52 23.48 -0.61 -10.45
CA THR A 52 22.45 -0.50 -9.41
C THR A 52 21.39 0.51 -9.80
N VAL A 53 20.13 0.09 -9.74
CA VAL A 53 18.92 0.92 -9.90
C VAL A 53 18.11 0.80 -8.61
N LYS A 54 17.93 1.91 -7.90
CA LYS A 54 17.07 1.90 -6.71
C LYS A 54 15.61 2.00 -7.13
N ILE A 55 14.76 1.30 -6.41
CA ILE A 55 13.32 1.47 -6.45
C ILE A 55 12.91 2.14 -5.14
N ILE A 56 12.64 3.43 -5.20
CA ILE A 56 12.19 4.22 -4.05
C ILE A 56 10.72 3.87 -3.81
N CYS A 57 10.43 3.39 -2.59
CA CYS A 57 9.08 3.02 -2.17
C CYS A 57 8.61 3.97 -1.06
N GLY A 58 7.58 4.78 -1.32
CA GLY A 58 7.05 5.78 -0.38
C GLY A 58 6.27 5.19 0.80
N TYR A 59 6.23 3.87 0.96
CA TYR A 59 5.40 3.16 1.93
C TYR A 59 6.25 2.24 2.81
N GLY A 60 5.69 1.89 3.99
CA GLY A 60 6.38 1.05 4.96
C GLY A 60 6.67 -0.36 4.46
N ALA A 61 7.78 -0.93 4.96
CA ALA A 61 8.19 -2.30 4.66
C ALA A 61 7.09 -3.32 5.02
N GLY A 62 6.90 -4.32 4.15
CA GLY A 62 5.84 -5.33 4.28
C GLY A 62 4.45 -4.87 3.85
N GLY A 63 4.27 -3.61 3.46
CA GLY A 63 3.05 -3.12 2.82
C GLY A 63 2.92 -3.59 1.37
N THR A 64 1.73 -3.50 0.78
CA THR A 64 1.48 -3.99 -0.59
C THR A 64 2.46 -3.40 -1.62
N ALA A 65 2.73 -2.10 -1.57
CA ALA A 65 3.65 -1.45 -2.52
C ALA A 65 5.10 -1.95 -2.35
N ASP A 66 5.55 -2.16 -1.11
CA ASP A 66 6.88 -2.69 -0.81
C ASP A 66 7.02 -4.14 -1.29
N LEU A 67 6.02 -4.98 -1.02
CA LEU A 67 6.01 -6.38 -1.49
C LEU A 67 6.04 -6.46 -3.02
N LEU A 68 5.27 -5.61 -3.70
CA LEU A 68 5.28 -5.49 -5.17
C LEU A 68 6.64 -5.05 -5.69
N ALA A 69 7.22 -4.00 -5.11
CA ALA A 69 8.53 -3.50 -5.51
C ALA A 69 9.63 -4.57 -5.33
N ARG A 70 9.62 -5.29 -4.20
CA ARG A 70 10.59 -6.38 -3.95
C ARG A 70 10.38 -7.55 -4.89
N LYS A 71 9.13 -7.94 -5.14
CA LYS A 71 8.84 -9.03 -6.08
C LYS A 71 9.22 -8.67 -7.51
N TYR A 72 8.98 -7.41 -7.91
CA TYR A 72 9.46 -6.90 -9.19
C TYR A 72 11.00 -6.96 -9.25
N ALA A 73 11.70 -6.39 -8.26
CA ALA A 73 13.16 -6.37 -8.21
C ALA A 73 13.75 -7.79 -8.27
N GLU A 74 13.24 -8.72 -7.46
CA GLU A 74 13.65 -10.13 -7.44
C GLU A 74 13.53 -10.75 -8.83
N THR A 75 12.38 -10.55 -9.49
CA THR A 75 12.10 -11.14 -10.80
C THR A 75 12.96 -10.50 -11.89
N ALA A 76 13.02 -9.16 -11.92
CA ALA A 76 13.84 -8.42 -12.88
C ALA A 76 15.31 -8.79 -12.76
N ASN A 77 15.86 -8.90 -11.55
CA ASN A 77 17.25 -9.30 -11.31
C ASN A 77 17.57 -10.72 -11.82
N LYS A 78 16.57 -11.62 -11.87
CA LYS A 78 16.71 -12.97 -12.42
C LYS A 78 16.63 -13.01 -13.95
N LEU A 79 15.87 -12.10 -14.55
CA LEU A 79 15.57 -12.11 -15.99
C LEU A 79 16.62 -11.40 -16.83
N GLN A 80 17.44 -10.53 -16.24
CA GLN A 80 18.49 -9.77 -16.93
C GLN A 80 19.69 -9.51 -15.99
N GLY A 81 20.84 -9.12 -16.56
CA GLY A 81 22.09 -8.90 -15.82
C GLY A 81 22.67 -7.48 -15.99
N ASP A 82 22.02 -6.61 -16.75
CA ASP A 82 22.52 -5.26 -17.05
C ASP A 82 22.29 -4.31 -15.86
N TYR A 83 21.20 -4.54 -15.13
CA TYR A 83 20.79 -3.74 -13.96
C TYR A 83 20.61 -4.62 -12.73
N ASN A 84 20.85 -4.05 -11.55
CA ASN A 84 20.61 -4.66 -10.24
C ASN A 84 19.63 -3.79 -9.45
N PHE A 85 18.37 -4.22 -9.37
CA PHE A 85 17.29 -3.50 -8.68
C PHE A 85 17.34 -3.72 -7.19
N VAL A 86 17.28 -2.63 -6.41
CA VAL A 86 17.31 -2.62 -4.94
C VAL A 86 16.18 -1.73 -4.43
N VAL A 87 15.35 -2.23 -3.52
CA VAL A 87 14.24 -1.46 -2.95
C VAL A 87 14.69 -0.69 -1.72
N GLU A 88 14.39 0.62 -1.68
CA GLU A 88 14.64 1.52 -0.56
C GLU A 88 13.30 2.14 -0.12
N ASN A 89 12.91 1.94 1.16
CA ASN A 89 11.69 2.53 1.69
C ASN A 89 11.97 3.95 2.21
N MET A 90 11.17 4.92 1.75
CA MET A 90 11.22 6.32 2.17
C MET A 90 9.82 6.76 2.60
N THR A 91 9.44 6.45 3.84
CA THR A 91 8.11 6.74 4.37
C THR A 91 7.93 8.22 4.72
N GLY A 92 6.69 8.69 4.69
CA GLY A 92 6.31 10.04 5.10
C GLY A 92 5.19 10.60 4.25
N GLY A 93 4.18 11.19 4.88
CA GLY A 93 3.05 11.84 4.19
C GLY A 93 2.28 10.92 3.24
N ASP A 94 2.27 9.60 3.49
CA ASP A 94 1.62 8.60 2.62
C ASP A 94 2.16 8.66 1.17
N GLY A 95 3.49 8.62 1.05
CA GLY A 95 4.23 8.64 -0.20
C GLY A 95 4.73 10.02 -0.66
N PHE A 96 4.27 11.12 -0.06
CA PHE A 96 4.70 12.48 -0.46
C PHE A 96 6.19 12.71 -0.28
N ALA A 97 6.80 12.23 0.83
CA ALA A 97 8.23 12.37 1.05
C ALA A 97 9.07 11.73 -0.06
N ALA A 98 8.70 10.52 -0.49
CA ALA A 98 9.38 9.83 -1.59
C ALA A 98 9.16 10.56 -2.94
N ALA A 99 7.95 11.05 -3.20
CA ALA A 99 7.63 11.78 -4.41
C ALA A 99 8.39 13.12 -4.51
N THR A 100 8.47 13.86 -3.38
CA THR A 100 9.23 15.12 -3.31
C THR A 100 10.72 14.84 -3.55
N PHE A 101 11.30 13.87 -2.82
CA PHE A 101 12.68 13.47 -3.01
C PHE A 101 12.97 13.10 -4.48
N PHE A 102 12.13 12.24 -5.06
CA PHE A 102 12.31 11.79 -6.45
C PHE A 102 12.18 12.92 -7.46
N SER A 103 11.27 13.88 -7.25
CA SER A 103 11.10 15.03 -8.15
C SER A 103 12.23 16.05 -8.08
N GLU A 104 13.03 16.03 -6.99
CA GLU A 104 14.19 16.91 -6.77
C GLU A 104 15.52 16.28 -7.22
N GLU A 105 15.52 15.00 -7.58
CA GLU A 105 16.70 14.34 -8.12
C GLU A 105 17.13 14.93 -9.46
N ASP A 106 18.39 14.71 -9.79
CA ASP A 106 18.91 15.09 -11.12
C ASP A 106 18.13 14.35 -12.22
N ALA A 107 17.82 15.06 -13.30
CA ALA A 107 16.99 14.53 -14.38
C ALA A 107 17.55 13.25 -15.06
N ASP A 108 18.84 13.00 -14.92
CA ASP A 108 19.51 11.79 -15.44
C ASP A 108 19.67 10.68 -14.39
N THR A 109 18.97 10.80 -13.25
CA THR A 109 18.92 9.72 -12.26
C THR A 109 18.42 8.41 -12.90
N LYS A 110 18.98 7.30 -12.44
CA LYS A 110 18.51 5.96 -12.80
C LYS A 110 17.62 5.34 -11.73
N ASP A 111 17.28 6.09 -10.70
CA ASP A 111 16.35 5.61 -9.68
C ASP A 111 14.92 5.51 -10.25
N LEU A 112 14.14 4.62 -9.69
CA LEU A 112 12.73 4.43 -10.02
C LEU A 112 11.89 4.78 -8.79
N LEU A 113 10.67 5.27 -9.01
CA LEU A 113 9.68 5.47 -7.96
C LEU A 113 8.54 4.49 -8.12
N VAL A 114 8.19 3.73 -7.07
CA VAL A 114 6.93 2.99 -7.00
C VAL A 114 5.93 3.78 -6.16
N PHE A 115 4.75 4.03 -6.73
CA PHE A 115 3.70 4.80 -6.05
C PHE A 115 2.30 4.32 -6.44
N GLY A 116 1.34 4.55 -5.53
CA GLY A 116 -0.08 4.32 -5.80
C GLY A 116 -0.75 5.52 -6.46
N TYR A 117 -1.84 5.30 -7.19
CA TYR A 117 -2.60 6.38 -7.84
C TYR A 117 -3.13 7.41 -6.84
N GLY A 118 -3.41 7.02 -5.60
CA GLY A 118 -3.81 7.92 -4.52
C GLY A 118 -2.85 9.10 -4.28
N LEU A 119 -1.55 8.91 -4.55
CA LEU A 119 -0.56 9.99 -4.52
C LEU A 119 -0.87 11.07 -5.57
N CYS A 120 -1.20 10.65 -6.81
CA CYS A 120 -1.55 11.56 -7.89
C CYS A 120 -2.88 12.26 -7.64
N TYR A 121 -3.86 11.56 -7.06
CA TYR A 121 -5.15 12.16 -6.66
C TYR A 121 -4.94 13.30 -5.68
N ARG A 122 -4.15 13.08 -4.63
CA ARG A 122 -3.83 14.07 -3.62
C ARG A 122 -3.06 15.26 -4.21
N HIS A 123 -2.10 15.00 -5.10
CA HIS A 123 -1.41 16.06 -5.83
C HIS A 123 -2.41 16.96 -6.55
N ASP A 124 -3.29 16.41 -7.38
CA ASP A 124 -4.22 17.17 -8.19
C ASP A 124 -5.31 17.86 -7.36
N LEU A 125 -5.76 17.24 -6.26
CA LEU A 125 -6.65 17.86 -5.27
C LEU A 125 -5.97 19.03 -4.57
N GLY A 126 -4.70 18.87 -4.13
CA GLY A 126 -3.92 19.94 -3.53
C GLY A 126 -3.74 21.13 -4.48
N LYS A 127 -3.36 20.88 -5.72
CA LYS A 127 -3.18 21.93 -6.74
C LYS A 127 -4.49 22.60 -7.14
N THR A 128 -5.60 21.84 -7.21
CA THR A 128 -6.89 22.36 -7.70
C THR A 128 -7.69 23.07 -6.61
N TYR A 129 -7.72 22.50 -5.40
CA TYR A 129 -8.58 22.94 -4.31
C TYR A 129 -7.83 23.47 -3.07
N GLY A 130 -6.49 23.35 -3.04
CA GLY A 130 -5.70 23.75 -1.89
C GLY A 130 -5.97 22.88 -0.65
N THR A 131 -6.29 21.62 -0.83
CA THR A 131 -6.62 20.68 0.25
C THR A 131 -5.42 20.35 1.12
N GLU A 132 -4.21 20.36 0.53
CA GLU A 132 -2.94 20.15 1.20
C GLU A 132 -1.81 20.84 0.42
N GLU A 133 -0.66 21.03 1.08
CA GLU A 133 0.55 21.54 0.44
C GLU A 133 1.18 20.43 -0.41
N VAL A 134 1.57 20.75 -1.64
CA VAL A 134 2.15 19.81 -2.59
C VAL A 134 3.50 20.36 -3.07
N ASP A 135 4.56 19.72 -2.62
CA ASP A 135 5.95 20.15 -2.83
C ASP A 135 6.67 19.41 -3.97
N PHE A 136 5.98 18.53 -4.68
CA PHE A 136 6.56 17.81 -5.83
C PHE A 136 5.83 18.13 -7.14
N ASP A 137 6.52 17.86 -8.24
CA ASP A 137 5.96 17.97 -9.59
C ASP A 137 5.65 16.57 -10.15
N ARG A 138 4.37 16.26 -10.29
CA ARG A 138 3.92 14.99 -10.86
C ARG A 138 4.43 14.77 -12.29
N THR A 139 4.73 15.83 -13.04
CA THR A 139 5.27 15.72 -14.41
C THR A 139 6.74 15.26 -14.44
N SER A 140 7.41 15.20 -13.29
CA SER A 140 8.73 14.58 -13.17
C SER A 140 8.70 13.05 -13.19
N MET A 141 7.51 12.44 -13.06
CA MET A 141 7.31 11.00 -13.00
C MET A 141 6.79 10.49 -14.35
N ASP A 142 7.59 9.68 -15.04
CA ASP A 142 7.24 9.06 -16.33
C ASP A 142 6.95 7.56 -16.12
N PRO A 143 5.67 7.13 -16.15
CA PRO A 143 5.29 5.75 -15.90
C PRO A 143 5.89 4.80 -16.92
N ILE A 144 6.64 3.80 -16.46
CA ILE A 144 7.10 2.69 -17.30
C ILE A 144 6.08 1.57 -17.38
N GLY A 145 5.22 1.44 -16.36
CA GLY A 145 4.10 0.50 -16.38
C GLY A 145 3.45 0.29 -15.02
N THR A 146 2.27 -0.31 -15.07
CA THR A 146 1.50 -0.67 -13.86
C THR A 146 2.12 -1.87 -13.16
N VAL A 147 2.05 -1.88 -11.82
CA VAL A 147 2.54 -3.00 -11.00
C VAL A 147 1.41 -3.85 -10.43
N ASP A 148 0.22 -3.29 -10.30
CA ASP A 148 -0.99 -4.00 -9.89
C ASP A 148 -2.25 -3.19 -10.23
N ASP A 149 -3.38 -3.88 -10.13
CA ASP A 149 -4.72 -3.31 -9.97
C ASP A 149 -5.37 -3.99 -8.77
N ARG A 150 -6.08 -3.23 -7.97
CA ARG A 150 -6.64 -3.74 -6.70
C ARG A 150 -8.07 -3.30 -6.51
N THR A 151 -8.82 -4.12 -5.79
CA THR A 151 -10.15 -3.79 -5.31
C THR A 151 -10.06 -3.44 -3.83
N TRP A 152 -10.61 -2.29 -3.46
CA TRP A 152 -10.76 -1.93 -2.07
C TRP A 152 -11.96 -2.62 -1.45
N ILE A 153 -11.76 -3.22 -0.30
CA ILE A 153 -12.80 -3.89 0.48
C ILE A 153 -13.00 -3.16 1.79
N VAL A 154 -14.25 -2.89 2.14
CA VAL A 154 -14.65 -2.34 3.43
C VAL A 154 -14.83 -3.47 4.41
N TYR A 155 -14.07 -3.46 5.49
CA TYR A 155 -14.11 -4.46 6.56
C TYR A 155 -14.68 -3.84 7.84
N THR A 156 -15.36 -4.69 8.61
CA THR A 156 -15.85 -4.35 9.95
C THR A 156 -15.73 -5.56 10.88
N THR A 157 -16.12 -5.40 12.15
CA THR A 157 -16.16 -6.47 13.14
C THR A 157 -17.41 -7.35 12.97
N PRO A 158 -17.41 -8.62 13.45
CA PRO A 158 -18.52 -9.57 13.23
C PRO A 158 -19.87 -9.16 13.83
N ASP A 159 -19.89 -8.22 14.76
CA ASP A 159 -21.10 -7.66 15.36
C ASP A 159 -21.75 -6.52 14.55
N GLN A 160 -21.15 -6.13 13.42
CA GLN A 160 -21.61 -5.07 12.53
C GLN A 160 -22.02 -5.63 11.17
N THR A 161 -22.89 -4.90 10.48
CA THR A 161 -23.33 -5.20 9.10
C THR A 161 -23.22 -3.93 8.24
N LEU A 162 -23.31 -4.06 6.91
CA LEU A 162 -23.36 -2.90 6.03
C LEU A 162 -24.51 -1.95 6.41
N GLU A 163 -25.70 -2.50 6.69
CA GLU A 163 -26.85 -1.72 7.13
C GLU A 163 -26.56 -0.91 8.40
N SER A 164 -25.96 -1.55 9.43
CA SER A 164 -25.62 -0.88 10.70
C SER A 164 -24.57 0.22 10.51
N ILE A 165 -23.59 0.01 9.62
CA ILE A 165 -22.57 1.01 9.27
C ILE A 165 -23.20 2.19 8.54
N LEU A 166 -24.08 1.95 7.56
CA LEU A 166 -24.80 3.02 6.84
C LEU A 166 -25.72 3.82 7.77
N ASP A 167 -26.45 3.15 8.66
CA ASP A 167 -27.29 3.79 9.65
C ASP A 167 -26.48 4.66 10.62
N LYS A 168 -25.36 4.16 11.10
CA LYS A 168 -24.45 4.93 11.95
C LYS A 168 -23.88 6.12 11.22
N ALA A 169 -23.48 5.96 9.95
CA ALA A 169 -22.98 7.04 9.12
C ALA A 169 -23.99 8.19 8.97
N LYS A 170 -25.28 7.86 8.78
CA LYS A 170 -26.39 8.83 8.67
C LYS A 170 -26.75 9.52 9.99
N ASN A 171 -26.56 8.85 11.12
CA ASN A 171 -27.01 9.31 12.44
C ASN A 171 -25.91 9.88 13.34
N GLY A 172 -24.71 10.10 12.86
CA GLY A 172 -23.63 10.68 13.67
C GLY A 172 -22.25 10.55 13.05
N GLY A 173 -22.16 9.83 11.96
CA GLY A 173 -20.90 9.54 11.27
C GLY A 173 -20.22 8.27 11.76
N ILE A 174 -19.40 7.71 10.89
CA ILE A 174 -18.51 6.58 11.16
C ILE A 174 -17.06 7.02 11.18
N LYS A 175 -16.23 6.25 11.86
CA LYS A 175 -14.78 6.40 11.85
C LYS A 175 -14.17 5.35 10.93
N MET A 176 -13.25 5.77 10.08
CA MET A 176 -12.43 4.92 9.22
C MET A 176 -10.97 5.14 9.55
N SER A 177 -10.19 4.07 9.67
CA SER A 177 -8.73 4.18 9.80
C SER A 177 -8.08 4.59 8.49
N GLY A 178 -7.06 5.44 8.53
CA GLY A 178 -6.37 5.87 7.32
C GLY A 178 -5.09 6.64 7.59
N GLY A 179 -4.22 6.71 6.58
CA GLY A 179 -3.05 7.58 6.58
C GLY A 179 -3.43 9.03 6.26
N ASN A 180 -4.16 9.24 5.18
CA ASN A 180 -4.61 10.56 4.71
C ASN A 180 -6.07 10.52 4.26
N PRO A 181 -6.88 11.55 4.63
CA PRO A 181 -8.31 11.62 4.27
C PRO A 181 -8.59 11.73 2.76
N LEU A 182 -7.59 12.04 1.95
CA LEU A 182 -7.70 12.26 0.51
C LEU A 182 -7.05 11.16 -0.33
N SER A 183 -6.57 10.09 0.28
CA SER A 183 -6.11 8.92 -0.47
C SER A 183 -7.29 8.18 -1.11
N ASP A 184 -7.01 7.35 -2.10
CA ASP A 184 -7.98 6.68 -2.97
C ASP A 184 -9.14 6.02 -2.22
N CYS A 185 -8.88 5.05 -1.37
CA CYS A 185 -9.91 4.32 -0.62
C CYS A 185 -10.77 5.23 0.30
N HIS A 186 -10.21 6.36 0.76
CA HIS A 186 -10.93 7.31 1.60
C HIS A 186 -11.86 8.20 0.79
N LEU A 187 -11.41 8.63 -0.40
CA LEU A 187 -12.25 9.36 -1.35
C LEU A 187 -13.43 8.51 -1.81
N GLU A 188 -13.19 7.24 -2.09
CA GLU A 188 -14.21 6.30 -2.56
C GLU A 188 -15.28 6.05 -1.49
N LEU A 189 -14.89 5.57 -0.30
CA LEU A 189 -15.85 5.31 0.77
C LEU A 189 -16.49 6.62 1.26
N GLY A 190 -15.73 7.71 1.38
CA GLY A 190 -16.23 9.01 1.76
C GLY A 190 -17.30 9.51 0.81
N SER A 191 -17.02 9.46 -0.51
CA SER A 191 -17.96 9.84 -1.56
C SER A 191 -19.24 8.98 -1.53
N LEU A 192 -19.12 7.67 -1.39
CA LEU A 192 -20.24 6.74 -1.26
C LEU A 192 -21.13 7.10 -0.05
N ILE A 193 -20.52 7.26 1.11
CA ILE A 193 -21.25 7.58 2.35
C ILE A 193 -21.91 8.96 2.27
N ALA A 194 -21.27 9.95 1.64
CA ALA A 194 -21.86 11.25 1.41
C ALA A 194 -23.10 11.18 0.48
N LEU A 195 -23.03 10.40 -0.60
CA LEU A 195 -24.17 10.14 -1.48
C LEU A 195 -25.32 9.39 -0.77
N GLU A 196 -25.03 8.58 0.23
CA GLU A 196 -26.02 7.96 1.14
C GLU A 196 -26.56 8.93 2.20
N GLY A 197 -26.06 10.17 2.26
CA GLY A 197 -26.47 11.18 3.24
C GLY A 197 -25.83 11.01 4.61
N GLY A 198 -24.73 10.27 4.69
CA GLY A 198 -23.96 10.02 5.91
C GLY A 198 -22.67 10.84 5.96
N ASN A 199 -21.87 10.59 7.00
CA ASN A 199 -20.57 11.22 7.22
C ASN A 199 -19.49 10.21 7.64
N VAL A 200 -18.26 10.41 7.17
CA VAL A 200 -17.07 9.61 7.53
C VAL A 200 -16.00 10.52 8.12
N MET A 201 -15.47 10.11 9.26
CA MET A 201 -14.27 10.73 9.85
C MET A 201 -13.09 9.79 9.65
N VAL A 202 -12.06 10.26 8.97
CA VAL A 202 -10.78 9.53 8.85
C VAL A 202 -9.96 9.76 10.12
N VAL A 203 -9.62 8.68 10.81
CA VAL A 203 -8.69 8.69 11.94
C VAL A 203 -7.31 8.44 11.37
N SER A 204 -6.49 9.48 11.34
CA SER A 204 -5.13 9.46 10.79
C SER A 204 -4.09 9.08 11.85
N GLY A 205 -2.86 8.80 11.39
CA GLY A 205 -1.74 8.46 12.25
C GLY A 205 -1.30 7.01 12.16
N TYR A 206 -1.93 6.22 11.30
CA TYR A 206 -1.52 4.86 10.96
C TYR A 206 -0.50 4.90 9.83
N GLU A 207 0.63 4.19 9.99
CA GLU A 207 1.72 4.18 9.00
C GLU A 207 1.49 3.19 7.85
N GLY A 208 0.45 2.35 7.94
CA GLY A 208 0.11 1.40 6.88
C GLY A 208 -1.09 0.52 7.19
N GLY A 209 -1.49 -0.32 6.22
CA GLY A 209 -2.70 -1.15 6.29
C GLY A 209 -2.75 -2.10 7.50
N ALA A 210 -1.60 -2.59 7.99
CA ALA A 210 -1.55 -3.45 9.17
C ALA A 210 -1.99 -2.70 10.46
N GLU A 211 -1.51 -1.47 10.65
CA GLU A 211 -1.92 -0.65 11.79
C GLU A 211 -3.36 -0.17 11.65
N GLN A 212 -3.79 0.21 10.44
CA GLN A 212 -5.17 0.59 10.15
C GLN A 212 -6.14 -0.56 10.50
N LYS A 213 -5.83 -1.78 10.10
CA LYS A 213 -6.57 -2.99 10.47
C LYS A 213 -6.59 -3.22 11.98
N GLN A 214 -5.46 -3.03 12.64
CA GLN A 214 -5.37 -3.16 14.08
C GLN A 214 -6.25 -2.13 14.82
N GLY A 215 -6.37 -0.91 14.31
CA GLY A 215 -7.28 0.11 14.82
C GLY A 215 -8.74 -0.34 14.81
N LEU A 216 -9.18 -1.07 13.75
CA LEU A 216 -10.50 -1.69 13.71
C LEU A 216 -10.65 -2.79 14.77
N VAL A 217 -9.68 -3.69 14.87
CA VAL A 217 -9.69 -4.79 15.86
C VAL A 217 -9.73 -4.25 17.30
N ASN A 218 -9.05 -3.13 17.56
CA ASN A 218 -9.04 -2.47 18.87
C ASN A 218 -10.33 -1.67 19.17
N GLY A 219 -11.23 -1.49 18.19
CA GLY A 219 -12.44 -0.68 18.33
C GLY A 219 -12.20 0.84 18.31
N GLU A 220 -11.08 1.28 17.80
CA GLU A 220 -10.76 2.71 17.63
C GLU A 220 -11.55 3.34 16.48
N VAL A 221 -11.87 2.52 15.48
CA VAL A 221 -12.63 2.88 14.29
C VAL A 221 -13.74 1.86 14.02
N ASP A 222 -14.68 2.21 13.13
CA ASP A 222 -15.83 1.39 12.77
C ASP A 222 -15.57 0.52 11.53
N VAL A 223 -14.74 1.03 10.63
CA VAL A 223 -14.37 0.35 9.39
C VAL A 223 -12.89 0.53 9.09
N PHE A 224 -12.34 -0.46 8.44
CA PHE A 224 -11.05 -0.45 7.75
C PHE A 224 -11.30 -0.67 6.26
N VAL A 225 -10.66 0.10 5.41
CA VAL A 225 -10.66 -0.14 3.96
C VAL A 225 -9.27 -0.60 3.55
N GLY A 226 -9.20 -1.78 2.96
CA GLY A 226 -7.92 -2.39 2.59
C GLY A 226 -8.04 -3.29 1.37
N THR A 227 -6.89 -3.76 0.88
CA THR A 227 -6.86 -4.77 -0.18
C THR A 227 -7.36 -6.12 0.34
N THR A 228 -7.69 -7.01 -0.56
CA THR A 228 -8.10 -8.39 -0.22
C THR A 228 -7.05 -9.11 0.60
N GLN A 229 -5.78 -8.96 0.24
CA GLN A 229 -4.65 -9.58 0.94
C GLN A 229 -4.48 -9.03 2.37
N ALA A 230 -4.78 -7.73 2.59
CA ALA A 230 -4.53 -7.07 3.88
C ALA A 230 -5.33 -7.66 5.06
N ALA A 231 -6.48 -8.32 4.80
CA ALA A 231 -7.34 -8.90 5.84
C ALA A 231 -7.78 -10.34 5.53
N LYS A 232 -7.11 -11.04 4.62
CA LYS A 232 -7.48 -12.40 4.20
C LYS A 232 -7.55 -13.36 5.39
N ASP A 233 -6.51 -13.39 6.21
CA ASP A 233 -6.40 -14.33 7.32
C ASP A 233 -7.49 -14.07 8.38
N GLU A 234 -7.82 -12.80 8.66
CA GLU A 234 -8.85 -12.41 9.61
C GLU A 234 -10.26 -12.73 9.09
N VAL A 235 -10.49 -12.59 7.78
CA VAL A 235 -11.77 -12.98 7.16
C VAL A 235 -11.92 -14.51 7.17
N GLU A 236 -10.88 -15.25 6.82
CA GLU A 236 -10.87 -16.72 6.86
C GLU A 236 -11.01 -17.25 8.28
N ALA A 237 -10.51 -16.53 9.29
CA ALA A 237 -10.70 -16.84 10.71
C ALA A 237 -12.06 -16.36 11.26
N GLY A 238 -12.82 -15.56 10.52
CA GLY A 238 -14.10 -14.98 10.95
C GLY A 238 -13.96 -13.88 12.00
N THR A 239 -12.79 -13.26 12.12
CA THR A 239 -12.52 -12.16 13.07
C THR A 239 -12.79 -10.79 12.47
N LEU A 240 -12.78 -10.66 11.14
CA LEU A 240 -13.25 -9.51 10.38
C LEU A 240 -14.26 -9.96 9.31
N ILE A 241 -15.17 -9.06 8.97
CA ILE A 241 -16.20 -9.27 7.95
C ILE A 241 -16.00 -8.28 6.81
N PRO A 242 -15.83 -8.75 5.55
CA PRO A 242 -15.87 -7.89 4.39
C PRO A 242 -17.34 -7.58 4.06
N ILE A 243 -17.73 -6.33 4.17
CA ILE A 243 -19.14 -5.90 4.02
C ILE A 243 -19.45 -5.28 2.67
N LEU A 244 -18.44 -4.77 1.96
CA LEU A 244 -18.62 -4.10 0.67
C LEU A 244 -17.32 -4.10 -0.12
N ALA A 245 -17.38 -4.42 -1.40
CA ALA A 245 -16.29 -4.22 -2.36
C ALA A 245 -16.54 -2.92 -3.15
N ILE A 246 -15.55 -2.04 -3.19
CA ILE A 246 -15.62 -0.82 -4.00
C ILE A 246 -15.28 -1.21 -5.44
N SER A 247 -16.27 -1.74 -6.13
CA SER A 247 -16.14 -2.35 -7.45
C SER A 247 -17.52 -2.39 -8.12
N ASP A 248 -17.55 -2.62 -9.43
CA ASP A 248 -18.75 -2.97 -10.22
C ASP A 248 -18.89 -4.49 -10.42
N LYS A 249 -17.91 -5.29 -9.93
CA LYS A 249 -17.87 -6.75 -10.05
C LYS A 249 -17.77 -7.38 -8.67
N ALA A 250 -18.63 -8.37 -8.41
CA ALA A 250 -18.60 -9.13 -7.16
C ALA A 250 -17.22 -9.72 -6.90
N PHE A 251 -16.80 -9.65 -5.63
CA PHE A 251 -15.55 -10.25 -5.20
C PHE A 251 -15.84 -11.62 -4.55
N GLU A 252 -15.21 -12.68 -5.07
CA GLU A 252 -15.43 -14.08 -4.69
C GLU A 252 -14.18 -14.75 -4.10
N GLY A 253 -13.16 -13.97 -3.67
CA GLY A 253 -11.86 -14.50 -3.28
C GLY A 253 -11.74 -15.01 -1.85
N PHE A 254 -12.75 -14.80 -0.98
CA PHE A 254 -12.67 -15.21 0.43
C PHE A 254 -13.35 -16.56 0.69
N VAL A 255 -12.69 -17.36 1.56
CA VAL A 255 -13.24 -18.61 2.09
C VAL A 255 -13.27 -18.51 3.61
N THR A 256 -14.45 -18.41 4.20
CA THR A 256 -14.65 -18.40 5.66
C THR A 256 -14.81 -19.82 6.21
N PRO A 257 -14.83 -20.02 7.54
CA PRO A 257 -15.14 -21.32 8.15
C PRO A 257 -16.49 -21.90 7.70
N ASP A 258 -17.43 -21.03 7.31
CA ASP A 258 -18.77 -21.42 6.82
C ASP A 258 -18.81 -21.64 5.29
N GLY A 259 -17.69 -21.45 4.60
CA GLY A 259 -17.55 -21.63 3.16
C GLY A 259 -17.19 -20.35 2.39
N PRO A 260 -17.15 -20.43 1.05
CA PRO A 260 -16.86 -19.28 0.22
C PRO A 260 -17.94 -18.21 0.35
N ILE A 261 -17.53 -16.95 0.34
CA ILE A 261 -18.44 -15.80 0.40
C ILE A 261 -18.28 -14.91 -0.83
N VAL A 262 -19.38 -14.26 -1.21
CA VAL A 262 -19.41 -13.21 -2.22
C VAL A 262 -19.55 -11.88 -1.51
N VAL A 263 -18.59 -10.97 -1.70
CA VAL A 263 -18.68 -9.62 -1.15
C VAL A 263 -19.52 -8.77 -2.10
N PRO A 264 -20.64 -8.15 -1.62
CA PRO A 264 -21.45 -7.28 -2.44
C PRO A 264 -20.67 -6.02 -2.86
N THR A 265 -21.11 -5.35 -3.92
CA THR A 265 -20.41 -4.25 -4.56
C THR A 265 -21.15 -2.93 -4.45
N VAL A 266 -20.47 -1.83 -4.78
CA VAL A 266 -21.08 -0.48 -4.81
C VAL A 266 -21.92 -0.26 -6.07
N ALA A 267 -21.63 -0.98 -7.16
CA ALA A 267 -22.33 -0.87 -8.44
C ALA A 267 -22.40 -2.22 -9.17
N GLY A 268 -23.04 -2.25 -10.35
CA GLY A 268 -23.15 -3.47 -11.18
C GLY A 268 -24.19 -4.46 -10.68
N ASP A 269 -24.11 -5.69 -11.19
CA ASP A 269 -25.09 -6.75 -10.93
C ASP A 269 -25.08 -7.27 -9.49
N ALA A 270 -23.96 -7.09 -8.77
CA ALA A 270 -23.79 -7.50 -7.39
C ALA A 270 -23.93 -6.34 -6.39
N LYS A 271 -24.50 -5.20 -6.84
CA LYS A 271 -24.73 -4.03 -5.98
C LYS A 271 -25.42 -4.43 -4.68
N ALA A 272 -24.87 -3.99 -3.56
CA ALA A 272 -25.41 -4.21 -2.23
C ALA A 272 -26.87 -3.73 -2.14
N PRO A 273 -27.81 -4.55 -1.68
CA PRO A 273 -29.23 -4.18 -1.59
C PRO A 273 -29.51 -3.09 -0.54
N GLU A 274 -28.59 -2.90 0.41
CA GLU A 274 -28.62 -1.86 1.46
C GLU A 274 -28.36 -0.45 0.90
N LEU A 275 -27.66 -0.37 -0.25
CA LEU A 275 -27.38 0.91 -0.89
C LEU A 275 -28.63 1.47 -1.60
N SER A 276 -28.77 2.79 -1.59
CA SER A 276 -29.87 3.51 -2.22
C SER A 276 -30.03 3.13 -3.69
N LYS A 277 -31.24 2.72 -4.09
CA LYS A 277 -31.53 2.19 -5.44
C LYS A 277 -31.46 3.27 -6.52
N ASP A 278 -31.83 4.49 -6.18
CA ASP A 278 -31.91 5.61 -7.11
C ASP A 278 -30.59 6.42 -7.21
N VAL A 279 -29.53 5.96 -6.53
CA VAL A 279 -28.22 6.59 -6.55
C VAL A 279 -27.27 5.76 -7.40
N ASP A 280 -26.57 6.43 -8.32
CA ASP A 280 -25.47 5.85 -9.08
C ASP A 280 -24.16 6.05 -8.32
N PHE A 281 -23.57 4.95 -7.84
CA PHE A 281 -22.30 4.94 -7.13
C PHE A 281 -21.10 4.61 -8.03
N SER A 282 -21.30 4.46 -9.34
CA SER A 282 -20.17 4.12 -10.25
C SER A 282 -19.06 5.17 -10.22
N GLY A 283 -19.42 6.44 -9.96
CA GLY A 283 -18.47 7.54 -9.76
C GLY A 283 -17.64 7.47 -8.47
N CYS A 284 -17.97 6.56 -7.55
CA CYS A 284 -17.17 6.30 -6.35
C CYS A 284 -16.08 5.25 -6.58
N ILE A 285 -16.07 4.55 -7.72
CA ILE A 285 -15.07 3.55 -8.05
C ILE A 285 -13.90 4.27 -8.73
N LEU A 286 -12.81 4.46 -7.99
CA LEU A 286 -11.59 5.03 -8.55
C LEU A 286 -10.63 3.90 -8.95
N PRO A 287 -9.83 4.10 -10.00
CA PRO A 287 -8.73 3.19 -10.26
C PRO A 287 -7.82 3.08 -9.05
N ALA A 288 -7.57 1.86 -8.58
CA ALA A 288 -6.74 1.59 -7.44
C ALA A 288 -5.61 0.65 -7.85
N GLY A 289 -4.39 0.98 -7.46
CA GLY A 289 -3.21 0.23 -7.85
C GLY A 289 -1.97 1.07 -7.76
N GLY A 290 -0.90 0.57 -8.36
CA GLY A 290 0.38 1.23 -8.38
C GLY A 290 1.04 1.22 -9.74
N THR A 291 1.99 2.10 -9.89
CA THR A 291 2.85 2.18 -11.06
C THR A 291 4.31 2.32 -10.64
N LEU A 292 5.19 1.95 -11.54
CA LEU A 292 6.63 2.20 -11.44
C LEU A 292 6.98 3.25 -12.49
N ALA A 293 7.72 4.28 -12.08
CA ALA A 293 8.10 5.37 -12.96
C ALA A 293 9.61 5.61 -12.96
N THR A 294 10.14 6.07 -14.09
CA THR A 294 11.43 6.76 -14.21
C THR A 294 11.26 8.25 -13.99
N HIS A 295 12.36 8.98 -13.76
CA HIS A 295 12.33 10.43 -13.87
C HIS A 295 12.08 10.83 -15.34
N ALA A 296 11.19 11.80 -15.60
CA ALA A 296 10.80 12.22 -16.94
C ALA A 296 11.98 12.77 -17.77
N GLY A 297 13.02 13.27 -17.11
CA GLY A 297 14.24 13.73 -17.75
C GLY A 297 15.29 12.65 -17.97
N ALA A 298 15.05 11.41 -17.57
CA ALA A 298 15.97 10.31 -17.75
C ALA A 298 16.21 10.02 -19.25
N ASP A 299 17.39 9.42 -19.55
CA ASP A 299 17.74 9.05 -20.92
C ASP A 299 16.67 8.12 -21.54
N GLN A 300 16.31 8.37 -22.80
CA GLN A 300 15.26 7.61 -23.48
C GLN A 300 15.61 6.12 -23.57
N ALA A 301 16.87 5.77 -23.78
CA ALA A 301 17.29 4.36 -23.84
C ALA A 301 17.08 3.68 -22.46
N PHE A 302 17.37 4.36 -21.36
CA PHE A 302 17.09 3.86 -20.02
C PHE A 302 15.59 3.65 -19.79
N ARG A 303 14.74 4.60 -20.19
CA ARG A 303 13.27 4.47 -20.06
C ARG A 303 12.73 3.31 -20.89
N ASP A 304 13.23 3.15 -22.12
CA ASP A 304 12.88 2.03 -22.99
C ASP A 304 13.29 0.68 -22.38
N ASP A 305 14.52 0.59 -21.82
CA ASP A 305 15.00 -0.60 -21.12
C ASP A 305 14.12 -0.95 -19.92
N MET A 306 13.76 0.03 -19.10
CA MET A 306 12.88 -0.19 -17.91
C MET A 306 11.50 -0.68 -18.33
N THR A 307 10.93 -0.12 -19.41
CA THR A 307 9.65 -0.57 -19.96
C THR A 307 9.74 -2.00 -20.50
N ASP A 308 10.81 -2.35 -21.19
CA ASP A 308 11.02 -3.70 -21.71
C ASP A 308 11.28 -4.74 -20.61
N ILE A 309 11.97 -4.34 -19.53
CA ILE A 309 12.13 -5.19 -18.34
C ILE A 309 10.78 -5.40 -17.66
N MET A 310 9.95 -4.35 -17.50
CA MET A 310 8.61 -4.46 -16.95
C MET A 310 7.75 -5.46 -17.72
N LYS A 311 7.77 -5.42 -19.06
CA LYS A 311 7.06 -6.39 -19.91
C LYS A 311 7.55 -7.82 -19.69
N LYS A 312 8.86 -8.02 -19.53
CA LYS A 312 9.45 -9.35 -19.24
C LYS A 312 9.05 -9.85 -17.85
N VAL A 313 9.03 -8.97 -16.86
CA VAL A 313 8.58 -9.32 -15.50
C VAL A 313 7.12 -9.77 -15.51
N TRP A 314 6.24 -9.05 -16.20
CA TRP A 314 4.83 -9.44 -16.33
C TRP A 314 4.62 -10.74 -17.14
N ALA A 315 5.54 -11.07 -18.05
CA ALA A 315 5.50 -12.32 -18.81
C ALA A 315 6.07 -13.53 -18.02
N ASP A 316 6.71 -13.32 -16.87
CA ASP A 316 7.23 -14.39 -16.03
C ASP A 316 6.11 -15.09 -15.27
N GLU A 317 5.98 -16.41 -15.44
CA GLU A 317 4.91 -17.20 -14.83
C GLU A 317 4.96 -17.19 -13.30
N ASN A 318 6.15 -17.05 -12.69
CA ASN A 318 6.27 -17.01 -11.23
C ASN A 318 5.84 -15.66 -10.68
N TYR A 319 6.14 -14.55 -11.39
CA TYR A 319 5.64 -13.22 -11.02
C TYR A 319 4.14 -13.17 -11.13
N TYR A 320 3.59 -13.60 -12.28
CA TYR A 320 2.16 -13.63 -12.53
C TYR A 320 1.41 -14.50 -11.50
N GLY A 321 1.88 -15.72 -11.26
CA GLY A 321 1.28 -16.62 -10.27
C GLY A 321 1.36 -16.08 -8.83
N TRP A 322 2.41 -15.29 -8.51
CA TRP A 322 2.48 -14.62 -7.23
C TRP A 322 1.44 -13.50 -7.13
N ILE A 323 1.25 -12.66 -8.15
CA ILE A 323 0.20 -11.62 -8.20
C ILE A 323 -1.18 -12.24 -7.93
N GLU A 324 -1.51 -13.35 -8.59
CA GLU A 324 -2.77 -14.07 -8.34
C GLU A 324 -2.86 -14.62 -6.91
N SER A 325 -1.76 -15.16 -6.37
CA SER A 325 -1.74 -15.75 -5.02
C SER A 325 -1.99 -14.72 -3.91
N VAL A 326 -1.64 -13.46 -4.15
CA VAL A 326 -1.92 -12.33 -3.24
C VAL A 326 -3.20 -11.57 -3.59
N MET A 327 -4.04 -12.15 -4.46
CA MET A 327 -5.35 -11.63 -4.87
C MET A 327 -5.30 -10.21 -5.47
N LEU A 328 -4.23 -9.89 -6.18
CA LEU A 328 -4.15 -8.69 -7.00
C LEU A 328 -4.53 -9.03 -8.45
N ASN A 329 -5.07 -8.06 -9.16
CA ASN A 329 -5.48 -8.27 -10.54
C ASN A 329 -4.30 -8.12 -11.50
N ASN A 330 -4.33 -8.92 -12.56
CA ASN A 330 -3.46 -8.72 -13.70
C ASN A 330 -3.92 -7.48 -14.47
N PHE A 331 -3.10 -6.44 -14.42
CA PHE A 331 -3.39 -5.19 -15.10
C PHE A 331 -2.11 -4.61 -15.69
N GLN A 332 -1.97 -4.66 -17.00
CA GLN A 332 -0.74 -4.38 -17.70
C GLN A 332 -0.94 -3.20 -18.66
N LEU A 333 -0.52 -2.04 -18.23
CA LEU A 333 -0.36 -0.86 -19.06
C LEU A 333 1.10 -0.42 -19.02
N TYR A 334 1.59 0.18 -20.11
CA TYR A 334 2.99 0.57 -20.26
C TYR A 334 3.10 1.95 -20.89
N GLY A 335 4.10 2.73 -20.47
CA GLY A 335 4.42 4.03 -21.05
C GLY A 335 3.20 4.95 -21.18
N ASP A 336 2.94 5.46 -22.38
CA ASP A 336 1.84 6.41 -22.66
C ASP A 336 0.45 5.89 -22.24
N ASP A 337 0.20 4.59 -22.35
CA ASP A 337 -1.09 4.01 -21.93
C ASP A 337 -1.22 4.03 -20.38
N ALA A 338 -0.13 3.79 -19.64
CA ALA A 338 -0.12 3.90 -18.20
C ALA A 338 -0.29 5.37 -17.75
N GLN A 339 0.35 6.32 -18.43
CA GLN A 339 0.19 7.75 -18.19
C GLN A 339 -1.25 8.20 -18.43
N ALA A 340 -1.84 7.85 -19.58
CA ALA A 340 -3.21 8.21 -19.91
C ALA A 340 -4.23 7.64 -18.92
N PHE A 341 -4.01 6.41 -18.46
CA PHE A 341 -4.84 5.80 -17.42
C PHE A 341 -4.75 6.56 -16.09
N MET A 342 -3.54 6.95 -15.68
CA MET A 342 -3.32 7.71 -14.45
C MET A 342 -4.00 9.10 -14.52
N ASP A 343 -3.93 9.79 -15.67
CA ASP A 343 -4.55 11.08 -15.86
C ASP A 343 -6.09 10.99 -15.80
N ASP A 344 -6.70 9.98 -16.44
CA ASP A 344 -8.15 9.71 -16.34
C ASP A 344 -8.56 9.40 -14.88
N ALA A 345 -7.72 8.64 -14.16
CA ALA A 345 -7.93 8.33 -12.76
C ALA A 345 -7.93 9.58 -11.87
N CYS A 346 -7.02 10.51 -12.10
CA CYS A 346 -6.98 11.80 -11.40
C CYS A 346 -8.23 12.65 -11.68
N GLU A 347 -8.71 12.70 -12.93
CA GLU A 347 -9.97 13.41 -13.26
C GLU A 347 -11.19 12.80 -12.54
N LYS A 348 -11.24 11.47 -12.42
CA LYS A 348 -12.29 10.79 -11.65
C LYS A 348 -12.22 11.12 -10.18
N ALA A 349 -11.02 11.17 -9.60
CA ALA A 349 -10.82 11.53 -8.19
C ALA A 349 -11.26 12.96 -7.89
N LEU A 350 -10.99 13.93 -8.77
CA LEU A 350 -11.48 15.30 -8.64
C LEU A 350 -13.02 15.34 -8.62
N LYS A 351 -13.68 14.56 -9.47
CA LYS A 351 -15.16 14.45 -9.49
C LYS A 351 -15.71 13.77 -8.24
N ALA A 352 -15.05 12.70 -7.76
CA ALA A 352 -15.45 12.04 -6.51
C ALA A 352 -15.35 12.97 -5.30
N TYR A 353 -14.32 13.81 -5.25
CA TYR A 353 -14.14 14.81 -4.20
C TYR A 353 -15.27 15.85 -4.18
N ASP A 354 -15.87 16.18 -5.33
CA ASP A 354 -17.01 17.11 -5.38
C ASP A 354 -18.21 16.60 -4.57
N ASN A 355 -18.38 15.28 -4.39
CA ASN A 355 -19.41 14.70 -3.53
C ASN A 355 -19.16 14.93 -2.02
N LEU A 356 -17.91 15.29 -1.63
CA LEU A 356 -17.53 15.53 -0.23
C LEU A 356 -17.68 17.00 0.19
N LYS A 357 -17.99 17.92 -0.75
CA LYS A 357 -18.20 19.34 -0.48
C LYS A 357 -19.64 19.63 -0.06
#